data_4275e6819ceda562274c60d888519b68
#
_entry.id   4275e6819ceda562274c60d888519b68
#
_cell.length_a   1.000
_cell.length_b   1.000
_cell.length_c   1.000
_cell.angle_alpha   90.00
_cell.angle_beta   90.00
_cell.angle_gamma   90.00
#
_symmetry.space_group_name_H-M   'P 1'
#
loop_
_entity.id
_entity.type
_entity.pdbx_description
1 polymer ?
#
loop_
_entity_poly.entity_id
_entity_poly.type
_entity_poly.pdbx_seq_one_letter_code
_entity_poly.pdbx_strand_id
1 'polypeptide(L)'
;MIDFTQDYFPPSPSVYMGMSGADIDVDSAVIAAQTATIQAGYVAESGATLVEFATAEETISAVQNGEADAVLADGDYLASIIAESNGEFANIGEVSIGGGVGMGIRESDTELKAKMNAAISSMKDDGSLNALIKKWFGFEAATF
;
A
#
# COMPACT_ATOMS: atom_id res chain seq x y z
N MET A 1 -24.58 -2.45 -9.52
CA MET A 1 -23.70 -2.19 -8.36
C MET A 1 -22.73 -3.35 -8.23
N ILE A 2 -21.54 -3.12 -7.69
CA ILE A 2 -20.50 -4.15 -7.47
C ILE A 2 -20.46 -4.46 -5.98
N ASP A 3 -20.38 -5.75 -5.64
CA ASP A 3 -20.11 -6.25 -4.31
C ASP A 3 -18.73 -6.93 -4.31
N PHE A 4 -18.16 -7.20 -3.15
CA PHE A 4 -16.84 -7.81 -3.02
C PHE A 4 -16.89 -9.08 -2.17
N THR A 5 -15.99 -10.03 -2.48
CA THR A 5 -15.70 -11.15 -1.60
C THR A 5 -14.98 -10.65 -0.34
N GLN A 6 -14.78 -11.56 0.63
CA GLN A 6 -13.76 -11.32 1.64
C GLN A 6 -12.37 -11.19 0.98
N ASP A 7 -11.41 -10.60 1.70
CA ASP A 7 -10.06 -10.40 1.20
C ASP A 7 -9.35 -11.74 0.99
N TYR A 8 -8.74 -11.89 -0.18
CA TYR A 8 -7.83 -12.99 -0.51
C TYR A 8 -6.36 -12.56 -0.47
N PHE A 9 -6.10 -11.25 -0.39
CA PHE A 9 -4.80 -10.67 -0.09
C PHE A 9 -4.97 -9.72 1.10
N PRO A 10 -4.13 -9.83 2.15
CA PRO A 10 -4.29 -9.01 3.34
C PRO A 10 -3.93 -7.54 3.08
N PRO A 11 -4.41 -6.60 3.90
CA PRO A 11 -3.96 -5.22 3.82
C PRO A 11 -2.46 -5.15 4.04
N SER A 12 -1.78 -4.36 3.20
CA SER A 12 -0.37 -4.00 3.35
C SER A 12 -0.29 -2.57 3.87
N PRO A 13 0.62 -2.26 4.81
CA PRO A 13 0.79 -0.90 5.27
C PRO A 13 1.29 0.00 4.13
N SER A 14 0.86 1.26 4.14
CA SER A 14 1.50 2.30 3.37
C SER A 14 2.75 2.77 4.11
N VAL A 15 3.79 3.13 3.38
CA VAL A 15 5.10 3.51 3.92
C VAL A 15 5.39 4.97 3.57
N TYR A 16 5.95 5.69 4.52
CA TYR A 16 6.63 6.94 4.27
C TYR A 16 8.09 6.67 3.91
N MET A 17 8.50 7.08 2.72
CA MET A 17 9.89 6.99 2.28
C MET A 17 10.46 8.40 2.16
N GLY A 18 11.58 8.64 2.81
CA GLY A 18 12.34 9.89 2.75
C GLY A 18 13.81 9.64 2.47
N MET A 19 14.60 10.71 2.41
CA MET A 19 16.05 10.61 2.29
C MET A 19 16.64 9.98 3.56
N SER A 20 17.61 9.10 3.40
CA SER A 20 18.28 8.44 4.54
C SER A 20 18.91 9.46 5.49
N GLY A 21 18.65 9.28 6.79
CA GLY A 21 19.18 10.15 7.84
C GLY A 21 18.43 11.49 8.02
N ALA A 22 17.37 11.73 7.25
CA ALA A 22 16.52 12.89 7.46
C ALA A 22 15.64 12.69 8.70
N ASP A 23 15.54 13.71 9.53
CA ASP A 23 14.65 13.76 10.70
C ASP A 23 13.36 14.48 10.27
N ILE A 24 12.35 13.68 9.90
CA ILE A 24 11.10 14.17 9.31
C ILE A 24 9.94 13.80 10.24
N ASP A 25 9.23 14.84 10.67
CA ASP A 25 7.93 14.69 11.34
C ASP A 25 6.83 14.60 10.27
N VAL A 26 6.40 13.39 9.96
CA VAL A 26 5.43 13.12 8.90
C VAL A 26 4.06 13.79 9.11
N ASP A 27 3.74 14.20 10.34
CA ASP A 27 2.48 14.87 10.65
C ASP A 27 2.46 16.35 10.25
N SER A 28 3.63 16.93 9.99
CA SER A 28 3.78 18.35 9.64
C SER A 28 4.60 18.61 8.37
N ALA A 29 5.19 17.58 7.79
CA ALA A 29 6.05 17.63 6.62
C ALA A 29 5.29 17.87 5.30
N VAL A 30 6.04 18.12 4.24
CA VAL A 30 5.55 18.12 2.86
C VAL A 30 5.60 16.68 2.33
N ILE A 31 4.43 16.09 2.10
CA ILE A 31 4.30 14.69 1.69
C ILE A 31 3.82 14.61 0.24
N ALA A 32 4.62 13.95 -0.60
CA ALA A 32 4.23 13.62 -1.96
C ALA A 32 3.36 12.36 -2.00
N ALA A 33 2.31 12.37 -2.81
CA ALA A 33 1.50 11.19 -3.09
C ALA A 33 0.99 11.22 -4.53
N GLN A 34 0.69 10.05 -5.08
CA GLN A 34 0.09 9.97 -6.40
C GLN A 34 -1.37 10.38 -6.35
N THR A 35 -1.79 11.20 -7.29
CA THR A 35 -3.18 11.67 -7.42
C THR A 35 -4.18 10.53 -7.46
N ALA A 36 -5.33 10.72 -6.82
CA ALA A 36 -6.45 9.78 -6.77
C ALA A 36 -6.13 8.45 -6.07
N THR A 37 -5.15 8.42 -5.19
CA THR A 37 -4.85 7.27 -4.32
C THR A 37 -5.43 7.46 -2.91
N ILE A 38 -5.56 6.34 -2.18
CA ILE A 38 -5.97 6.40 -0.76
C ILE A 38 -4.93 7.13 0.08
N GLN A 39 -3.65 7.07 -0.31
CA GLN A 39 -2.56 7.76 0.36
C GLN A 39 -2.70 9.29 0.22
N ALA A 40 -3.00 9.79 -0.98
CA ALA A 40 -3.27 11.21 -1.18
C ALA A 40 -4.45 11.69 -0.33
N GLY A 41 -5.55 10.91 -0.30
CA GLY A 41 -6.69 11.20 0.56
C GLY A 41 -6.33 11.24 2.05
N TYR A 42 -5.55 10.30 2.50
CA TYR A 42 -5.10 10.24 3.89
C TYR A 42 -4.23 11.46 4.27
N VAL A 43 -3.26 11.81 3.43
CA VAL A 43 -2.41 13.00 3.68
C VAL A 43 -3.23 14.28 3.67
N ALA A 44 -4.20 14.41 2.77
CA ALA A 44 -5.08 15.58 2.69
C ALA A 44 -5.91 15.80 3.96
N GLU A 45 -6.24 14.73 4.69
CA GLU A 45 -6.98 14.77 5.96
C GLU A 45 -6.08 14.87 7.19
N SER A 46 -4.75 14.74 7.01
CA SER A 46 -3.75 14.85 8.08
C SER A 46 -3.34 16.29 8.34
N GLY A 47 -2.36 16.50 9.24
CA GLY A 47 -1.74 17.81 9.46
C GLY A 47 -0.64 18.16 8.47
N ALA A 48 -0.20 17.19 7.64
CA ALA A 48 0.86 17.35 6.67
C ALA A 48 0.43 18.19 5.45
N THR A 49 1.42 18.70 4.71
CA THR A 49 1.16 19.38 3.43
C THR A 49 1.23 18.37 2.29
N LEU A 50 0.09 18.14 1.61
CA LEU A 50 0.03 17.25 0.46
C LEU A 50 0.54 17.97 -0.80
N VAL A 51 1.41 17.28 -1.57
CA VAL A 51 1.75 17.61 -2.95
C VAL A 51 1.46 16.39 -3.83
N GLU A 52 0.58 16.57 -4.80
CA GLU A 52 0.15 15.48 -5.68
C GLU A 52 0.90 15.47 -7.01
N PHE A 53 1.20 14.26 -7.48
CA PHE A 53 1.84 14.02 -8.77
C PHE A 53 1.03 12.98 -9.57
N ALA A 54 1.16 13.02 -10.90
CA ALA A 54 0.40 12.13 -11.78
C ALA A 54 0.90 10.69 -11.72
N THR A 55 2.20 10.49 -11.50
CA THR A 55 2.84 9.15 -11.46
C THR A 55 3.58 8.93 -10.15
N ALA A 56 3.80 7.65 -9.82
CA ALA A 56 4.58 7.26 -8.65
C ALA A 56 6.05 7.68 -8.78
N GLU A 57 6.62 7.63 -9.98
CA GLU A 57 8.00 8.03 -10.25
C GLU A 57 8.22 9.54 -9.99
N GLU A 58 7.23 10.36 -10.32
CA GLU A 58 7.29 11.80 -10.03
C GLU A 58 7.29 12.08 -8.53
N THR A 59 6.57 11.31 -7.71
CA THR A 59 6.59 11.45 -6.25
C THR A 59 7.97 11.15 -5.67
N ILE A 60 8.66 10.14 -6.20
CA ILE A 60 10.02 9.79 -5.77
C ILE A 60 11.01 10.89 -6.18
N SER A 61 10.89 11.37 -7.43
CA SER A 61 11.72 12.47 -7.93
C SER A 61 11.54 13.75 -7.11
N ALA A 62 10.32 14.03 -6.63
CA ALA A 62 10.05 15.17 -5.77
C ALA A 62 10.83 15.12 -4.44
N VAL A 63 10.96 13.91 -3.85
CA VAL A 63 11.79 13.72 -2.65
C VAL A 63 13.27 13.90 -2.96
N GLN A 64 13.76 13.35 -4.07
CA GLN A 64 15.16 13.52 -4.50
C GLN A 64 15.53 14.97 -4.76
N ASN A 65 14.61 15.74 -5.33
CA ASN A 65 14.82 17.15 -5.68
C ASN A 65 14.55 18.11 -4.53
N GLY A 66 14.05 17.62 -3.38
CA GLY A 66 13.70 18.45 -2.23
C GLY A 66 12.41 19.25 -2.39
N GLU A 67 11.53 18.85 -3.33
CA GLU A 67 10.19 19.43 -3.50
C GLU A 67 9.20 18.86 -2.46
N ALA A 68 9.48 17.68 -1.93
CA ALA A 68 8.77 17.04 -0.82
C ALA A 68 9.78 16.45 0.17
N ASP A 69 9.39 16.34 1.42
CA ASP A 69 10.20 15.74 2.47
C ASP A 69 10.13 14.21 2.43
N ALA A 70 8.97 13.68 2.11
CA ALA A 70 8.73 12.24 1.97
C ALA A 70 7.64 11.94 0.94
N VAL A 71 7.57 10.68 0.50
CA VAL A 71 6.45 10.13 -0.26
C VAL A 71 5.69 9.13 0.59
N LEU A 72 4.36 9.10 0.46
CA LEU A 72 3.49 8.07 1.02
C LEU A 72 2.93 7.22 -0.11
N ALA A 73 3.26 5.93 -0.12
CA ALA A 73 2.78 4.97 -1.12
C ALA A 73 2.71 3.55 -0.52
N ASP A 74 2.28 2.58 -1.35
CA ASP A 74 2.20 1.18 -0.94
C ASP A 74 3.57 0.66 -0.46
N GLY A 75 3.59 0.00 0.70
CA GLY A 75 4.82 -0.48 1.32
C GLY A 75 5.59 -1.47 0.43
N ASP A 76 4.91 -2.38 -0.25
CA ASP A 76 5.54 -3.35 -1.14
C ASP A 76 6.24 -2.67 -2.34
N TYR A 77 5.64 -1.61 -2.88
CA TYR A 77 6.23 -0.81 -3.96
C TYR A 77 7.48 -0.07 -3.47
N LEU A 78 7.37 0.65 -2.36
CA LEU A 78 8.49 1.44 -1.83
C LEU A 78 9.62 0.57 -1.28
N ALA A 79 9.34 -0.63 -0.78
CA ALA A 79 10.36 -1.55 -0.30
C ALA A 79 11.38 -1.90 -1.41
N SER A 80 10.92 -2.12 -2.65
CA SER A 80 11.80 -2.37 -3.79
C SER A 80 12.64 -1.14 -4.14
N ILE A 81 12.05 0.04 -4.13
CA ILE A 81 12.74 1.32 -4.40
C ILE A 81 13.83 1.57 -3.35
N ILE A 82 13.50 1.39 -2.06
CA ILE A 82 14.47 1.55 -0.97
C ILE A 82 15.63 0.56 -1.12
N ALA A 83 15.35 -0.71 -1.42
CA ALA A 83 16.36 -1.74 -1.59
C ALA A 83 17.32 -1.44 -2.76
N GLU A 84 16.82 -0.87 -3.85
CA GLU A 84 17.58 -0.52 -5.05
C GLU A 84 18.31 0.83 -4.93
N SER A 85 17.96 1.65 -3.95
CA SER A 85 18.49 3.02 -3.81
C SER A 85 19.93 3.12 -3.31
N ASN A 86 20.58 2.00 -3.01
CA ASN A 86 21.93 1.95 -2.41
C ASN A 86 22.08 2.81 -1.13
N GLY A 87 21.02 2.90 -0.34
CA GLY A 87 21.00 3.64 0.91
C GLY A 87 20.64 5.12 0.78
N GLU A 88 20.23 5.58 -0.40
CA GLU A 88 19.74 6.96 -0.60
C GLU A 88 18.42 7.20 0.12
N PHE A 89 17.49 6.24 0.06
CA PHE A 89 16.18 6.29 0.70
C PHE A 89 16.09 5.39 1.92
N ALA A 90 15.19 5.75 2.82
CA ALA A 90 14.83 4.95 4.00
C ALA A 90 13.32 4.95 4.25
N ASN A 91 12.82 3.87 4.82
CA ASN A 91 11.51 3.84 5.44
C ASN A 91 11.56 4.66 6.73
N ILE A 92 10.77 5.73 6.80
CA ILE A 92 10.73 6.65 7.94
C ILE A 92 9.44 6.55 8.75
N GLY A 93 8.52 5.69 8.35
CA GLY A 93 7.26 5.45 9.06
C GLY A 93 6.28 4.62 8.25
N GLU A 94 5.30 4.07 8.93
CA GLU A 94 4.26 3.25 8.33
C GLU A 94 2.88 3.65 8.84
N VAL A 95 1.88 3.53 8.00
CA VAL A 95 0.48 3.74 8.37
C VAL A 95 -0.40 2.71 7.69
N SER A 96 -1.35 2.15 8.45
CA SER A 96 -2.34 1.21 7.91
C SER A 96 -3.56 2.00 7.43
N ILE A 97 -3.69 2.12 6.10
CA ILE A 97 -4.83 2.76 5.44
C ILE A 97 -5.39 1.82 4.38
N GLY A 98 -6.71 1.86 4.19
CA GLY A 98 -7.38 0.94 3.27
C GLY A 98 -7.59 -0.46 3.87
N GLY A 99 -8.02 -1.38 3.02
CA GLY A 99 -8.27 -2.78 3.34
C GLY A 99 -7.43 -3.72 2.47
N GLY A 100 -7.68 -5.02 2.61
CA GLY A 100 -7.11 -6.04 1.73
C GLY A 100 -7.75 -6.03 0.34
N VAL A 101 -7.39 -7.01 -0.47
CA VAL A 101 -7.89 -7.14 -1.84
C VAL A 101 -8.96 -8.25 -1.88
N GLY A 102 -10.17 -7.87 -2.25
CA GLY A 102 -11.29 -8.77 -2.53
C GLY A 102 -11.59 -8.83 -4.03
N MET A 103 -12.28 -9.87 -4.47
CA MET A 103 -12.75 -9.99 -5.85
C MET A 103 -14.08 -9.28 -6.03
N GLY A 104 -14.14 -8.37 -7.01
CA GLY A 104 -15.37 -7.67 -7.38
C GLY A 104 -16.31 -8.60 -8.16
N ILE A 105 -17.56 -8.69 -7.74
CA ILE A 105 -18.62 -9.46 -8.35
C ILE A 105 -19.90 -8.64 -8.47
N ARG A 106 -20.85 -9.11 -9.29
CA ARG A 106 -22.16 -8.46 -9.33
C ARG A 106 -22.90 -8.68 -8.02
N GLU A 107 -23.55 -7.65 -7.53
CA GLU A 107 -24.33 -7.68 -6.27
C GLU A 107 -25.42 -8.77 -6.28
N SER A 108 -25.95 -9.11 -7.47
CA SER A 108 -26.94 -10.19 -7.64
C SER A 108 -26.37 -11.60 -7.50
N ASP A 109 -25.06 -11.77 -7.61
CA ASP A 109 -24.39 -13.09 -7.66
C ASP A 109 -24.06 -13.61 -6.25
N THR A 110 -25.06 -13.59 -5.36
CA THR A 110 -24.92 -13.95 -3.94
C THR A 110 -24.43 -15.39 -3.73
N GLU A 111 -24.88 -16.33 -4.56
CA GLU A 111 -24.43 -17.73 -4.49
C GLU A 111 -22.94 -17.87 -4.88
N LEU A 112 -22.51 -17.16 -5.92
CA LEU A 112 -21.11 -17.12 -6.32
C LEU A 112 -20.26 -16.52 -5.21
N LYS A 113 -20.68 -15.39 -4.63
CA LYS A 113 -19.99 -14.76 -3.49
C LYS A 113 -19.80 -15.74 -2.33
N ALA A 114 -20.87 -16.47 -1.97
CA ALA A 114 -20.82 -17.44 -0.89
C ALA A 114 -19.81 -18.58 -1.18
N LYS A 115 -19.79 -19.10 -2.41
CA LYS A 115 -18.83 -20.15 -2.82
C LYS A 115 -17.39 -19.65 -2.81
N MET A 116 -17.14 -18.44 -3.32
CA MET A 116 -15.82 -17.83 -3.33
C MET A 116 -15.32 -17.56 -1.90
N ASN A 117 -16.18 -17.01 -1.04
CA ASN A 117 -15.84 -16.77 0.35
C ASN A 117 -15.53 -18.09 1.11
N ALA A 118 -16.28 -19.14 0.86
CA ALA A 118 -16.01 -20.46 1.45
C ALA A 118 -14.66 -21.01 1.00
N ALA A 119 -14.31 -20.87 -0.29
CA ALA A 119 -13.01 -21.28 -0.82
C ALA A 119 -11.87 -20.47 -0.20
N ILE A 120 -12.00 -19.13 -0.13
CA ILE A 120 -11.00 -18.27 0.49
C ILE A 120 -10.80 -18.64 1.96
N SER A 121 -11.89 -18.87 2.73
CA SER A 121 -11.79 -19.27 4.13
C SER A 121 -11.06 -20.60 4.28
N SER A 122 -11.42 -21.61 3.47
CA SER A 122 -10.73 -22.91 3.47
C SER A 122 -9.22 -22.78 3.18
N MET A 123 -8.85 -21.93 2.22
CA MET A 123 -7.44 -21.70 1.87
C MET A 123 -6.68 -20.90 2.93
N LYS A 124 -7.36 -20.05 3.70
CA LYS A 124 -6.77 -19.41 4.88
C LYS A 124 -6.50 -20.43 5.98
N ASP A 125 -7.48 -21.28 6.26
CA ASP A 125 -7.44 -22.28 7.35
C ASP A 125 -6.36 -23.35 7.11
N ASP A 126 -6.18 -23.80 5.87
CA ASP A 126 -5.21 -24.83 5.51
C ASP A 126 -3.82 -24.27 5.15
N GLY A 127 -3.67 -22.95 5.12
CA GLY A 127 -2.41 -22.24 4.82
C GLY A 127 -2.04 -22.18 3.33
N SER A 128 -2.86 -22.75 2.43
CA SER A 128 -2.56 -22.78 0.99
C SER A 128 -2.58 -21.39 0.39
N LEU A 129 -3.44 -20.48 0.88
CA LEU A 129 -3.48 -19.10 0.44
C LEU A 129 -2.16 -18.35 0.76
N ASN A 130 -1.67 -18.47 2.00
CA ASN A 130 -0.40 -17.88 2.39
C ASN A 130 0.78 -18.46 1.59
N ALA A 131 0.74 -19.75 1.26
CA ALA A 131 1.76 -20.37 0.42
C ALA A 131 1.77 -19.77 -0.99
N LEU A 132 0.60 -19.48 -1.58
CA LEU A 132 0.49 -18.82 -2.87
C LEU A 132 0.95 -17.37 -2.82
N ILE A 133 0.58 -16.63 -1.77
CA ILE A 133 1.03 -15.24 -1.57
C ILE A 133 2.57 -15.20 -1.53
N LYS A 134 3.20 -16.02 -0.72
CA LYS A 134 4.66 -16.09 -0.62
C LYS A 134 5.33 -16.52 -1.92
N LYS A 135 4.70 -17.43 -2.66
CA LYS A 135 5.24 -17.91 -3.95
C LYS A 135 5.29 -16.79 -5.00
N TRP A 136 4.25 -15.95 -5.07
CA TRP A 136 4.09 -14.97 -6.14
C TRP A 136 4.53 -13.56 -5.78
N PHE A 137 4.49 -13.20 -4.48
CA PHE A 137 4.82 -11.86 -3.98
C PHE A 137 6.08 -11.83 -3.10
N GLY A 138 6.68 -13.01 -2.82
CA GLY A 138 7.89 -13.13 -2.01
C GLY A 138 7.64 -13.40 -0.53
N PHE A 139 8.70 -13.75 0.19
CA PHE A 139 8.59 -14.13 1.61
C PHE A 139 8.21 -12.98 2.54
N GLU A 140 8.52 -11.75 2.16
CA GLU A 140 8.21 -10.55 2.93
C GLU A 140 6.78 -10.05 2.72
N ALA A 141 6.02 -10.64 1.78
CA ALA A 141 4.63 -10.27 1.53
C ALA A 141 3.76 -10.51 2.76
N ALA A 142 2.81 -9.61 3.00
CA ALA A 142 1.82 -9.76 4.07
C ALA A 142 1.00 -11.06 3.89
N THR A 143 0.70 -11.73 4.98
CA THR A 143 -0.08 -12.99 5.03
C THR A 143 -1.17 -12.91 6.08
N PHE A 144 -2.18 -13.80 5.95
CA PHE A 144 -3.25 -13.94 6.95
C PHE A 144 -2.77 -14.69 8.19
#